data_a14cf82f1fe9d2779b676cb66d8b3be7
#
_entry.id   a14cf82f1fe9d2779b676cb66d8b3be7
#
_cell.length_a   1.000
_cell.length_b   1.000
_cell.length_c   1.000
_cell.angle_alpha   90.00
_cell.angle_beta   90.00
_cell.angle_gamma   90.00
#
_symmetry.space_group_name_H-M   'P 1'
#
loop_
_entity.id
_entity.type
_entity.pdbx_description
1 polymer ?
#
loop_
_entity_poly.entity_id
_entity_poly.type
_entity_poly.pdbx_seq_one_letter_code
_entity_poly.pdbx_strand_id
1 'polypeptide(L)'
;FHEYLSGRNSRELARMLNEENVLGVDWKYNTIDYILQNERYAGNALLQKRYTTDTLPFCLKKNRGERPQYFVEDINEAIVSQEIFDKAQALRRERRVAQGQMHNKMSQHMRCSCGSPIRAKQVRGRWYWVCCWHDERHTCPLMPIPEEEVEQAFLRLYYRLKHYGIEV
;
A
#
# COMPACT_ATOMS: atom_id res chain seq x y z
N PHE A 1 -13.33 14.67 -1.55
CA PHE A 1 -12.62 14.85 -0.27
C PHE A 1 -13.58 14.74 0.91
N HIS A 2 -14.68 15.49 0.95
CA HIS A 2 -15.64 15.46 2.07
C HIS A 2 -16.16 14.06 2.35
N GLU A 3 -16.60 13.33 1.34
CA GLU A 3 -17.06 11.95 1.47
C GLU A 3 -15.98 10.98 1.99
N TYR A 4 -14.72 11.23 1.67
CA TYR A 4 -13.61 10.47 2.22
C TYR A 4 -13.40 10.75 3.71
N LEU A 5 -13.52 12.02 4.10
CA LEU A 5 -13.41 12.46 5.49
C LEU A 5 -14.62 12.03 6.35
N SER A 6 -15.79 11.83 5.74
CA SER A 6 -16.97 11.28 6.44
C SER A 6 -16.87 9.78 6.78
N GLY A 7 -15.78 9.13 6.35
CA GLY A 7 -15.47 7.73 6.70
C GLY A 7 -15.44 6.75 5.55
N ARG A 8 -15.92 7.13 4.36
CA ARG A 8 -15.91 6.25 3.18
C ARG A 8 -14.48 5.94 2.72
N ASN A 9 -14.25 4.74 2.21
CA ASN A 9 -12.98 4.36 1.62
C ASN A 9 -12.98 4.57 0.09
N SER A 10 -11.81 4.51 -0.56
CA SER A 10 -11.66 4.75 -1.99
C SER A 10 -12.47 3.79 -2.88
N ARG A 11 -12.74 2.56 -2.41
CA ARG A 11 -13.55 1.58 -3.17
C ARG A 11 -15.03 1.93 -3.11
N GLU A 12 -15.52 2.35 -1.94
CA GLU A 12 -16.90 2.81 -1.75
C GLU A 12 -17.16 4.08 -2.55
N LEU A 13 -16.21 5.02 -2.57
CA LEU A 13 -16.30 6.23 -3.38
C LEU A 13 -16.36 5.92 -4.88
N ALA A 14 -15.49 5.02 -5.36
CA ALA A 14 -15.52 4.61 -6.77
C ALA A 14 -16.85 3.95 -7.13
N ARG A 15 -17.39 3.08 -6.26
CA ARG A 15 -18.71 2.47 -6.47
C ARG A 15 -19.82 3.51 -6.52
N MET A 16 -19.87 4.44 -5.58
CA MET A 16 -20.87 5.51 -5.53
C MET A 16 -20.86 6.36 -6.81
N LEU A 17 -19.65 6.79 -7.26
CA LEU A 17 -19.52 7.57 -8.49
C LEU A 17 -19.95 6.81 -9.75
N ASN A 18 -19.77 5.49 -9.77
CA ASN A 18 -20.22 4.61 -10.86
C ASN A 18 -21.75 4.42 -10.81
N GLU A 19 -22.34 4.24 -9.63
CA GLU A 19 -23.79 4.14 -9.44
C GLU A 19 -24.50 5.43 -9.88
N GLU A 20 -23.91 6.58 -9.58
CA GLU A 20 -24.40 7.90 -10.00
C GLU A 20 -24.04 8.24 -11.45
N ASN A 21 -23.31 7.38 -12.15
CA ASN A 21 -22.80 7.58 -13.51
C ASN A 21 -22.13 8.95 -13.73
N VAL A 22 -21.33 9.38 -12.76
CA VAL A 22 -20.66 10.69 -12.77
C VAL A 22 -19.68 10.74 -13.95
N LEU A 23 -19.85 11.71 -14.84
CA LEU A 23 -19.07 11.93 -16.07
C LEU A 23 -19.11 10.77 -17.08
N GLY A 24 -19.94 9.74 -16.90
CA GLY A 24 -20.00 8.60 -17.82
C GLY A 24 -18.71 7.78 -17.94
N VAL A 25 -17.83 7.83 -16.92
CA VAL A 25 -16.54 7.11 -16.87
C VAL A 25 -16.57 6.02 -15.82
N ASP A 26 -15.77 4.96 -16.04
CA ASP A 26 -15.58 3.89 -15.06
C ASP A 26 -14.58 4.34 -13.99
N TRP A 27 -15.10 4.69 -12.80
CA TRP A 27 -14.31 5.10 -11.65
C TRP A 27 -13.68 3.89 -10.96
N LYS A 28 -12.36 3.90 -10.85
CA LYS A 28 -11.57 2.88 -10.15
C LYS A 28 -11.02 3.44 -8.85
N TYR A 29 -10.90 2.58 -7.82
CA TYR A 29 -10.36 3.00 -6.53
C TYR A 29 -8.94 3.62 -6.64
N ASN A 30 -8.12 3.15 -7.59
CA ASN A 30 -6.79 3.74 -7.85
C ASN A 30 -6.88 5.19 -8.34
N THR A 31 -7.92 5.51 -9.14
CA THR A 31 -8.16 6.89 -9.60
C THR A 31 -8.54 7.79 -8.43
N ILE A 32 -9.41 7.31 -7.54
CA ILE A 32 -9.76 8.03 -6.31
C ILE A 32 -8.53 8.25 -5.42
N ASP A 33 -7.73 7.19 -5.22
CA ASP A 33 -6.50 7.30 -4.45
C ASP A 33 -5.50 8.30 -5.06
N TYR A 34 -5.41 8.36 -6.39
CA TYR A 34 -4.59 9.35 -7.07
C TYR A 34 -5.10 10.78 -6.87
N ILE A 35 -6.42 10.99 -6.98
CA ILE A 35 -7.06 12.29 -6.72
C ILE A 35 -6.78 12.75 -5.29
N LEU A 36 -7.00 11.87 -4.31
CA LEU A 36 -6.77 12.18 -2.90
C LEU A 36 -5.31 12.52 -2.57
N GLN A 37 -4.35 12.01 -3.37
CA GLN A 37 -2.91 12.25 -3.17
C GLN A 37 -2.37 13.48 -3.89
N ASN A 38 -3.12 14.01 -4.83
CA ASN A 38 -2.62 15.04 -5.72
C ASN A 38 -2.78 16.42 -5.07
N GLU A 39 -1.69 17.01 -4.65
CA GLU A 39 -1.62 18.32 -4.01
C GLU A 39 -2.13 19.47 -4.88
N ARG A 40 -2.27 19.27 -6.18
CA ARG A 40 -2.83 20.28 -7.08
C ARG A 40 -4.29 20.63 -6.77
N TYR A 41 -5.02 19.70 -6.14
CA TYR A 41 -6.38 19.99 -5.67
C TYR A 41 -6.39 21.03 -4.54
N ALA A 42 -5.29 21.17 -3.79
CA ALA A 42 -5.08 22.22 -2.79
C ALA A 42 -4.33 23.45 -3.33
N GLY A 43 -4.16 23.56 -4.65
CA GLY A 43 -3.50 24.70 -5.27
C GLY A 43 -1.98 24.60 -5.38
N ASN A 44 -1.36 23.56 -4.84
CA ASN A 44 0.10 23.42 -4.73
C ASN A 44 0.65 22.39 -5.72
N ALA A 45 1.96 22.36 -5.94
CA ALA A 45 2.60 21.33 -6.75
C ALA A 45 3.96 20.92 -6.18
N LEU A 46 4.18 19.59 -6.10
CA LEU A 46 5.51 19.03 -5.88
C LEU A 46 6.14 18.69 -7.23
N LEU A 47 7.20 19.38 -7.57
CA LEU A 47 7.95 19.20 -8.81
C LEU A 47 9.05 18.14 -8.64
N GLN A 48 9.54 17.60 -9.76
CA GLN A 48 10.57 16.55 -9.80
C GLN A 48 10.22 15.27 -9.00
N LYS A 49 8.94 14.88 -9.00
CA LYS A 49 8.49 13.58 -8.45
C LYS A 49 9.13 12.37 -9.14
N ARG A 50 9.62 12.55 -10.37
CA ARG A 50 10.27 11.54 -11.20
C ARG A 50 11.47 12.15 -11.90
N TYR A 51 12.47 11.31 -12.21
CA TYR A 51 13.64 11.68 -12.99
C TYR A 51 14.06 10.54 -13.91
N THR A 52 14.72 10.87 -15.02
CA THR A 52 15.37 9.88 -15.88
C THR A 52 16.78 9.64 -15.39
N THR A 53 17.22 8.38 -15.36
CA THR A 53 18.60 8.02 -14.99
C THR A 53 19.59 8.58 -15.98
N ASP A 54 20.79 8.95 -15.51
CA ASP A 54 21.85 9.50 -16.36
C ASP A 54 22.68 8.41 -17.07
N THR A 55 22.44 7.13 -16.74
CA THR A 55 23.16 5.98 -17.29
C THR A 55 22.24 5.12 -18.16
N LEU A 56 22.81 4.50 -19.18
CA LEU A 56 22.10 3.53 -20.03
C LEU A 56 21.83 2.21 -19.28
N PRO A 57 20.65 1.61 -19.49
CA PRO A 57 19.49 2.16 -20.23
C PRO A 57 18.80 3.28 -19.46
N PHE A 58 18.41 4.34 -20.15
CA PHE A 58 17.66 5.45 -19.54
C PHE A 58 16.31 4.95 -19.01
N CYS A 59 16.11 5.08 -17.70
CA CYS A 59 14.90 4.63 -17.03
C CYS A 59 14.25 5.78 -16.26
N LEU A 60 12.93 5.91 -16.39
CA LEU A 60 12.15 6.86 -15.58
C LEU A 60 11.93 6.28 -14.18
N LYS A 61 12.53 6.87 -13.16
CA LYS A 61 12.42 6.46 -11.75
C LYS A 61 11.61 7.47 -10.93
N LYS A 62 10.95 6.98 -9.89
CA LYS A 62 10.35 7.85 -8.87
C LYS A 62 11.48 8.45 -8.04
N ASN A 63 11.45 9.78 -7.88
CA ASN A 63 12.37 10.48 -7.01
C ASN A 63 11.96 10.25 -5.54
N ARG A 64 12.85 9.62 -4.77
CA ARG A 64 12.67 9.35 -3.33
C ARG A 64 13.63 10.16 -2.45
N GLY A 65 14.21 11.24 -3.03
CA GLY A 65 15.24 12.07 -2.41
C GLY A 65 16.59 12.00 -3.13
N GLU A 66 16.71 11.19 -4.22
CA GLU A 66 17.95 11.11 -5.01
C GLU A 66 18.25 12.42 -5.77
N ARG A 67 17.19 13.17 -6.08
CA ARG A 67 17.28 14.48 -6.74
C ARG A 67 16.48 15.53 -5.96
N PRO A 68 16.87 16.81 -6.00
CA PRO A 68 16.10 17.89 -5.37
C PRO A 68 14.63 17.84 -5.84
N GLN A 69 13.71 18.08 -4.91
CA GLN A 69 12.29 18.27 -5.19
C GLN A 69 11.90 19.68 -4.79
N TYR A 70 11.03 20.32 -5.53
CA TYR A 70 10.59 21.68 -5.28
C TYR A 70 9.08 21.68 -5.01
N PHE A 71 8.70 22.21 -3.87
CA PHE A 71 7.31 22.45 -3.52
C PHE A 71 6.98 23.89 -3.88
N VAL A 72 5.96 24.08 -4.70
CA VAL A 72 5.48 25.39 -5.15
C VAL A 72 4.05 25.55 -4.66
N GLU A 73 3.80 26.62 -3.92
CA GLU A 73 2.48 26.98 -3.42
C GLU A 73 1.73 27.86 -4.44
N ASP A 74 0.40 27.82 -4.38
CA ASP A 74 -0.51 28.67 -5.17
C ASP A 74 -0.24 28.66 -6.68
N ILE A 75 0.09 27.48 -7.23
CA ILE A 75 0.34 27.32 -8.66
C ILE A 75 -0.95 27.35 -9.50
N ASN A 76 -2.08 27.01 -8.87
CA ASN A 76 -3.41 27.04 -9.47
C ASN A 76 -4.47 27.31 -8.39
N GLU A 77 -5.66 27.72 -8.84
CA GLU A 77 -6.80 27.87 -7.94
C GLU A 77 -7.10 26.56 -7.19
N ALA A 78 -7.21 26.63 -5.88
CA ALA A 78 -7.47 25.48 -5.02
C ALA A 78 -8.94 25.05 -5.15
N ILE A 79 -9.18 23.76 -5.41
CA ILE A 79 -10.52 23.15 -5.42
C ILE A 79 -10.95 22.77 -4.00
N VAL A 80 -10.00 22.41 -3.15
CA VAL A 80 -10.19 22.13 -1.73
C VAL A 80 -9.22 22.95 -0.91
N SER A 81 -9.60 23.35 0.30
CA SER A 81 -8.69 24.06 1.19
C SER A 81 -7.53 23.14 1.61
N GLN A 82 -6.37 23.75 1.92
CA GLN A 82 -5.20 23.04 2.42
C GLN A 82 -5.54 22.20 3.66
N GLU A 83 -6.38 22.72 4.55
CA GLU A 83 -6.81 22.01 5.76
C GLU A 83 -7.58 20.71 5.44
N ILE A 84 -8.48 20.74 4.47
CA ILE A 84 -9.23 19.54 4.02
C ILE A 84 -8.29 18.53 3.40
N PHE A 85 -7.35 19.00 2.59
CA PHE A 85 -6.33 18.14 1.97
C PHE A 85 -5.47 17.45 3.03
N ASP A 86 -4.98 18.19 4.01
CA ASP A 86 -4.10 17.67 5.07
C ASP A 86 -4.83 16.66 5.97
N LYS A 87 -6.09 16.93 6.32
CA LYS A 87 -6.95 15.96 7.02
C LYS A 87 -7.12 14.66 6.22
N ALA A 88 -7.32 14.76 4.92
CA ALA A 88 -7.43 13.59 4.06
C ALA A 88 -6.10 12.81 4.01
N GLN A 89 -4.94 13.48 3.97
CA GLN A 89 -3.63 12.82 4.02
C GLN A 89 -3.39 12.14 5.38
N ALA A 90 -3.76 12.77 6.49
CA ALA A 90 -3.66 12.19 7.82
C ALA A 90 -4.48 10.89 7.92
N LEU A 91 -5.76 10.93 7.54
CA LEU A 91 -6.65 9.78 7.54
C LEU A 91 -6.14 8.64 6.63
N ARG A 92 -5.53 8.98 5.48
CA ARG A 92 -4.91 7.98 4.59
C ARG A 92 -3.70 7.31 5.25
N ARG A 93 -2.87 8.07 5.95
CA ARG A 93 -1.73 7.50 6.70
C ARG A 93 -2.20 6.54 7.79
N GLU A 94 -3.19 6.95 8.58
CA GLU A 94 -3.78 6.11 9.63
C GLU A 94 -4.35 4.80 9.07
N ARG A 95 -5.14 4.88 8.00
CA ARG A 95 -5.71 3.69 7.35
C ARG A 95 -4.65 2.73 6.81
N ARG A 96 -3.55 3.26 6.23
CA ARG A 96 -2.42 2.44 5.77
C ARG A 96 -1.72 1.74 6.92
N VAL A 97 -1.53 2.43 8.03
CA VAL A 97 -0.91 1.86 9.23
C VAL A 97 -1.80 0.76 9.79
N ALA A 98 -3.11 0.99 9.95
CA ALA A 98 -4.04 0.00 10.46
C ALA A 98 -4.11 -1.28 9.60
N GLN A 99 -4.07 -1.15 8.26
CA GLN A 99 -4.12 -2.30 7.35
C GLN A 99 -2.82 -3.10 7.27
N GLY A 100 -1.67 -2.50 7.62
CA GLY A 100 -0.37 -3.09 7.33
C GLY A 100 0.44 -3.60 8.52
N GLN A 101 0.05 -3.27 9.75
CA GLN A 101 0.98 -3.43 10.89
C GLN A 101 1.30 -4.88 11.25
N MET A 102 0.34 -5.79 11.26
CA MET A 102 0.58 -7.16 11.71
C MET A 102 1.25 -8.00 10.61
N HIS A 103 0.69 -8.02 9.42
CA HIS A 103 1.20 -8.81 8.30
C HIS A 103 2.54 -8.31 7.75
N ASN A 104 2.77 -7.01 7.71
CA ASN A 104 4.06 -6.46 7.23
C ASN A 104 5.23 -6.76 8.16
N LYS A 105 5.03 -6.75 9.48
CA LYS A 105 6.10 -7.10 10.43
C LYS A 105 6.52 -8.56 10.28
N MET A 106 5.57 -9.49 10.20
CA MET A 106 5.87 -10.91 9.98
C MET A 106 6.53 -11.15 8.61
N SER A 107 6.02 -10.53 7.53
CA SER A 107 6.59 -10.65 6.18
C SER A 107 8.06 -10.26 6.08
N GLN A 108 8.52 -9.33 6.91
CA GLN A 108 9.94 -8.91 6.93
C GLN A 108 10.87 -10.03 7.42
N HIS A 109 10.37 -10.92 8.26
CA HIS A 109 11.15 -12.00 8.87
C HIS A 109 10.91 -13.36 8.22
N MET A 110 9.88 -13.49 7.36
CA MET A 110 9.55 -14.75 6.70
C MET A 110 10.22 -14.86 5.34
N ARG A 111 10.90 -15.99 5.13
CA ARG A 111 11.51 -16.36 3.85
C ARG A 111 11.09 -17.75 3.44
N CYS A 112 10.84 -17.91 2.15
CA CYS A 112 10.62 -19.22 1.55
C CYS A 112 11.95 -19.99 1.45
N SER A 113 11.89 -21.31 1.41
CA SER A 113 13.06 -22.16 1.14
C SER A 113 13.75 -21.83 -0.21
N CYS A 114 13.01 -21.26 -1.17
CA CYS A 114 13.57 -20.76 -2.42
C CYS A 114 14.30 -19.41 -2.30
N GLY A 115 14.37 -18.80 -1.08
CA GLY A 115 14.99 -17.51 -0.81
C GLY A 115 14.07 -16.29 -1.02
N SER A 116 12.92 -16.47 -1.66
CA SER A 116 11.97 -15.38 -1.92
C SER A 116 11.26 -14.92 -0.64
N PRO A 117 10.91 -13.63 -0.52
CA PRO A 117 10.03 -13.17 0.55
C PRO A 117 8.68 -13.89 0.54
N ILE A 118 8.12 -14.10 1.74
CA ILE A 118 6.73 -14.53 1.92
C ILE A 118 5.90 -13.31 2.31
N ARG A 119 4.74 -13.13 1.70
CA ARG A 119 3.82 -12.03 1.99
C ARG A 119 2.42 -12.53 2.30
N ALA A 120 1.70 -11.77 3.12
CA ALA A 120 0.29 -12.03 3.35
C ALA A 120 -0.55 -11.54 2.15
N LYS A 121 -1.51 -12.35 1.72
CA LYS A 121 -2.45 -12.07 0.64
C LYS A 121 -3.86 -12.48 1.05
N GLN A 122 -4.81 -11.56 0.90
CA GLN A 122 -6.21 -11.88 1.15
C GLN A 122 -6.89 -12.40 -0.12
N VAL A 123 -7.49 -13.58 -0.05
CA VAL A 123 -8.24 -14.21 -1.13
C VAL A 123 -9.62 -14.61 -0.61
N ARG A 124 -10.69 -14.05 -1.19
CA ARG A 124 -12.09 -14.31 -0.80
C ARG A 124 -12.35 -14.16 0.71
N GLY A 125 -11.77 -13.10 1.31
CA GLY A 125 -11.95 -12.79 2.73
C GLY A 125 -11.02 -13.54 3.69
N ARG A 126 -10.28 -14.56 3.24
CA ARG A 126 -9.31 -15.31 4.06
C ARG A 126 -7.88 -14.87 3.77
N TRP A 127 -7.04 -14.90 4.80
CA TRP A 127 -5.64 -14.57 4.67
C TRP A 127 -4.79 -15.80 4.40
N TYR A 128 -3.83 -15.64 3.49
CA TYR A 128 -2.85 -16.67 3.11
C TYR A 128 -1.46 -16.07 3.09
N TRP A 129 -0.50 -16.85 3.45
CA TRP A 129 0.92 -16.54 3.30
C TRP A 129 1.43 -17.16 2.01
N VAL A 130 1.94 -16.32 1.11
CA VAL A 130 2.31 -16.70 -0.27
C VAL A 130 3.76 -16.36 -0.55
N CYS A 131 4.49 -17.27 -1.15
CA CYS A 131 5.80 -16.98 -1.69
C CYS A 131 5.68 -16.03 -2.89
N CYS A 132 6.45 -14.93 -2.90
CA CYS A 132 6.38 -13.96 -4.00
C CYS A 132 6.72 -14.59 -5.36
N TRP A 133 7.69 -15.51 -5.44
CA TRP A 133 8.02 -16.19 -6.69
C TRP A 133 6.96 -17.19 -7.13
N HIS A 134 6.24 -17.82 -6.20
CA HIS A 134 5.08 -18.63 -6.55
C HIS A 134 3.95 -17.78 -7.13
N ASP A 135 3.60 -16.68 -6.46
CA ASP A 135 2.49 -15.80 -6.83
C ASP A 135 2.72 -15.03 -8.14
N GLU A 136 3.97 -14.65 -8.42
CA GLU A 136 4.31 -13.81 -9.57
C GLU A 136 4.82 -14.58 -10.79
N ARG A 137 5.53 -15.67 -10.58
CA ARG A 137 6.26 -16.39 -11.63
C ARG A 137 5.95 -17.88 -11.73
N HIS A 138 5.21 -18.43 -10.75
CA HIS A 138 4.94 -19.85 -10.62
C HIS A 138 6.19 -20.76 -10.61
N THR A 139 7.34 -20.21 -10.18
CA THR A 139 8.64 -20.91 -10.17
C THR A 139 8.92 -21.63 -8.86
N CYS A 140 8.16 -21.36 -7.81
CA CYS A 140 8.31 -22.02 -6.51
C CYS A 140 7.15 -22.98 -6.27
N PRO A 141 7.39 -24.23 -5.80
CA PRO A 141 6.35 -25.21 -5.55
C PRO A 141 5.52 -24.93 -4.27
N LEU A 142 5.94 -23.96 -3.44
CA LEU A 142 5.25 -23.69 -2.19
C LEU A 142 3.85 -23.15 -2.46
N MET A 143 2.83 -23.91 -2.10
CA MET A 143 1.43 -23.48 -2.17
C MET A 143 1.11 -22.40 -1.12
N PRO A 144 0.08 -21.57 -1.35
CA PRO A 144 -0.41 -20.63 -0.36
C PRO A 144 -0.77 -21.32 0.96
N ILE A 145 -0.21 -20.82 2.07
CA ILE A 145 -0.41 -21.38 3.42
C ILE A 145 -1.49 -20.56 4.12
N PRO A 146 -2.58 -21.17 4.60
CA PRO A 146 -3.58 -20.47 5.41
C PRO A 146 -2.95 -19.80 6.64
N GLU A 147 -3.45 -18.62 7.03
CA GLU A 147 -2.91 -17.86 8.18
C GLU A 147 -2.98 -18.68 9.48
N GLU A 148 -4.08 -19.43 9.68
CA GLU A 148 -4.28 -20.27 10.85
C GLU A 148 -3.17 -21.32 11.02
N GLU A 149 -2.66 -21.88 9.92
CA GLU A 149 -1.56 -22.87 9.97
C GLU A 149 -0.23 -22.22 10.40
N VAL A 150 0.03 -21.00 9.92
CA VAL A 150 1.23 -20.23 10.29
C VAL A 150 1.17 -19.83 11.76
N GLU A 151 0.02 -19.37 12.24
CA GLU A 151 -0.19 -19.04 13.65
C GLU A 151 0.02 -20.25 14.56
N GLN A 152 -0.55 -21.39 14.21
CA GLN A 152 -0.36 -22.64 14.97
C GLN A 152 1.09 -23.10 14.97
N ALA A 153 1.80 -22.98 13.84
CA ALA A 153 3.22 -23.32 13.76
C ALA A 153 4.07 -22.39 14.66
N PHE A 154 3.74 -21.10 14.66
CA PHE A 154 4.39 -20.11 15.52
C PHE A 154 4.15 -20.39 17.01
N LEU A 155 2.91 -20.68 17.39
CA LEU A 155 2.58 -21.03 18.77
C LEU A 155 3.31 -22.28 19.24
N ARG A 156 3.37 -23.33 18.40
CA ARG A 156 4.13 -24.55 18.70
C ARG A 156 5.63 -24.25 18.93
N LEU A 157 6.22 -23.41 18.07
CA LEU A 157 7.60 -22.98 18.20
C LEU A 157 7.81 -22.19 19.49
N TYR A 158 6.93 -21.22 19.76
CA TYR A 158 6.97 -20.41 20.99
C TYR A 158 6.91 -21.27 22.25
N TYR A 159 5.98 -22.24 22.31
CA TYR A 159 5.87 -23.13 23.47
C TYR A 159 7.10 -24.04 23.62
N ARG A 160 7.68 -24.53 22.51
CA ARG A 160 8.94 -25.28 22.57
C ARG A 160 10.08 -24.45 23.10
N LEU A 161 10.27 -23.23 22.63
CA LEU A 161 11.32 -22.31 23.12
C LEU A 161 11.13 -22.00 24.60
N LYS A 162 9.89 -21.78 25.04
CA LYS A 162 9.58 -21.48 26.45
C LYS A 162 9.83 -22.67 27.38
N HIS A 163 9.54 -23.89 26.93
CA HIS A 163 9.63 -25.07 27.79
C HIS A 163 10.99 -25.78 27.77
N TYR A 164 11.70 -25.69 26.64
CA TYR A 164 12.97 -26.42 26.47
C TYR A 164 14.22 -25.53 26.51
N GLY A 165 14.06 -24.22 26.74
CA GLY A 165 15.14 -23.26 26.89
C GLY A 165 16.25 -23.43 25.86
N ILE A 166 16.12 -22.81 24.69
CA ILE A 166 17.30 -22.64 23.86
C ILE A 166 18.03 -21.44 24.44
N GLU A 167 19.09 -21.70 25.20
CA GLU A 167 20.11 -20.70 25.49
C GLU A 167 20.71 -20.32 24.10
N VAL A 168 20.56 -19.04 23.72
CA VAL A 168 21.16 -18.44 22.54
C VAL A 168 22.53 -17.90 22.91
#